data_fbb2d96950286de3401bd778687a4362
#
_entry.id   fbb2d96950286de3401bd778687a4362
#
_cell.length_a   1.000
_cell.length_b   1.000
_cell.length_c   1.000
_cell.angle_alpha   90.00
_cell.angle_beta   90.00
_cell.angle_gamma   90.00
#
_symmetry.space_group_name_H-M   'P 1'
#
loop_
_entity.id
_entity.type
_entity.pdbx_description
1 polymer ?
#
loop_
_entity_poly.entity_id
_entity_poly.type
_entity_poly.pdbx_seq_one_letter_code
_entity_poly.pdbx_strand_id
1 'polypeptide(L)'
;MVGLGNPGLKYAPTRHNLGFMLADRLGDEFRKLSRFALCDAQCLHLRLAGKDAVVAKPQSYMNLSGGPVACLMEKLSQPKLLVACDDVNLPLGTVRLRARGSAGGHKGLKDIIEKLGSEEFLRVRIGCGPPTIPDLAEFVLSPFEEEEWPLVRQALELARDLVVKALAEGLESATLRVEDYQPPNHGKGG
;
A
#
# COMPACT_ATOMS: atom_id res chain seq x y z
N MET A 1 -9.26 -1.07 0.98
CA MET A 1 -7.81 -0.94 0.65
C MET A 1 -7.15 -2.30 0.76
N VAL A 2 -6.21 -2.61 -0.14
CA VAL A 2 -5.36 -3.80 -0.06
C VAL A 2 -3.92 -3.34 0.11
N GLY A 3 -3.25 -3.77 1.19
CA GLY A 3 -1.81 -3.65 1.33
C GLY A 3 -1.13 -4.88 0.74
N LEU A 4 -0.12 -4.70 -0.12
CA LEU A 4 0.66 -5.78 -0.68
C LEU A 4 1.88 -6.12 0.18
N GLY A 5 2.22 -7.39 0.25
CA GLY A 5 3.34 -7.92 1.02
C GLY A 5 3.40 -9.44 0.93
N ASN A 6 4.45 -10.02 1.47
CA ASN A 6 4.60 -11.47 1.64
C ASN A 6 4.28 -11.86 3.09
N PRO A 7 3.51 -12.93 3.34
CA PRO A 7 3.22 -13.39 4.68
C PRO A 7 4.45 -14.02 5.35
N GLY A 8 4.49 -13.92 6.68
CA GLY A 8 5.53 -14.50 7.52
C GLY A 8 6.53 -13.49 8.08
N LEU A 9 7.01 -13.78 9.30
CA LEU A 9 7.87 -12.86 10.08
C LEU A 9 9.18 -12.48 9.37
N LYS A 10 9.74 -13.39 8.57
CA LYS A 10 10.98 -13.12 7.83
C LYS A 10 10.83 -12.02 6.77
N TYR A 11 9.62 -11.79 6.26
CA TYR A 11 9.34 -10.75 5.27
C TYR A 11 8.84 -9.45 5.88
N ALA A 12 8.44 -9.48 7.16
CA ALA A 12 7.87 -8.32 7.83
C ALA A 12 8.72 -7.04 7.71
N PRO A 13 10.07 -7.07 7.87
CA PRO A 13 10.92 -5.89 7.77
C PRO A 13 11.37 -5.56 6.33
N THR A 14 10.91 -6.30 5.30
CA THR A 14 11.43 -6.14 3.94
C THR A 14 10.74 -4.99 3.19
N ARG A 15 11.46 -4.47 2.17
CA ARG A 15 11.00 -3.39 1.29
C ARG A 15 9.68 -3.74 0.60
N HIS A 16 9.52 -5.01 0.19
CA HIS A 16 8.31 -5.50 -0.48
C HIS A 16 7.08 -5.60 0.43
N ASN A 17 7.23 -5.36 1.74
CA ASN A 17 6.13 -5.39 2.72
C ASN A 17 5.61 -4.00 3.12
N LEU A 18 6.02 -2.92 2.45
CA LEU A 18 5.53 -1.56 2.76
C LEU A 18 4.00 -1.45 2.70
N GLY A 19 3.34 -2.18 1.81
CA GLY A 19 1.88 -2.22 1.78
C GLY A 19 1.27 -2.89 3.03
N PHE A 20 1.87 -3.97 3.52
CA PHE A 20 1.47 -4.62 4.78
C PHE A 20 1.73 -3.70 5.97
N MET A 21 2.89 -3.03 6.02
CA MET A 21 3.21 -2.09 7.09
C MET A 21 2.20 -0.94 7.16
N LEU A 22 1.76 -0.40 6.00
CA LEU A 22 0.70 0.60 5.96
C LEU A 22 -0.64 0.05 6.45
N ALA A 23 -1.00 -1.18 6.05
CA ALA A 23 -2.23 -1.82 6.51
C ALA A 23 -2.24 -2.03 8.03
N ASP A 24 -1.12 -2.44 8.61
CA ASP A 24 -0.96 -2.60 10.05
C ASP A 24 -1.06 -1.25 10.77
N ARG A 25 -0.39 -0.21 10.26
CA ARG A 25 -0.47 1.14 10.81
C ARG A 25 -1.91 1.68 10.83
N LEU A 26 -2.67 1.53 9.75
CA LEU A 26 -4.09 1.90 9.73
C LEU A 26 -4.89 1.10 10.75
N GLY A 27 -4.59 -0.19 10.91
CA GLY A 27 -5.22 -1.03 11.90
C GLY A 27 -4.93 -0.61 13.34
N ASP A 28 -3.77 -0.02 13.62
CA ASP A 28 -3.38 0.40 14.98
C ASP A 28 -3.90 1.79 15.35
N GLU A 29 -3.98 2.70 14.37
CA GLU A 29 -4.38 4.09 14.61
C GLU A 29 -5.89 4.32 14.56
N PHE A 30 -6.64 3.52 13.80
CA PHE A 30 -8.07 3.76 13.58
C PHE A 30 -8.98 2.77 14.31
N ARG A 31 -10.21 3.20 14.58
CA ARG A 31 -11.22 2.37 15.27
C ARG A 31 -11.50 1.10 14.48
N LYS A 32 -11.12 -0.04 15.04
CA LYS A 32 -11.45 -1.38 14.54
C LYS A 32 -12.89 -1.72 14.87
N LEU A 33 -13.69 -2.03 13.85
CA LEU A 33 -15.06 -2.49 13.99
C LEU A 33 -15.09 -4.02 14.09
N SER A 34 -14.30 -4.70 13.24
CA SER A 34 -14.12 -6.16 13.29
C SER A 34 -12.80 -6.60 12.64
N ARG A 35 -12.40 -7.83 12.95
CA ARG A 35 -11.31 -8.56 12.27
C ARG A 35 -11.86 -9.87 11.76
N PHE A 36 -11.53 -10.23 10.52
CA PHE A 36 -12.00 -11.47 9.89
C PHE A 36 -11.02 -11.94 8.82
N ALA A 37 -11.17 -13.19 8.37
CA ALA A 37 -10.47 -13.74 7.22
C ALA A 37 -11.46 -13.91 6.08
N LEU A 38 -11.08 -13.51 4.88
CA LEU A 38 -11.88 -13.65 3.66
C LEU A 38 -10.96 -13.74 2.46
N CYS A 39 -11.25 -14.67 1.51
CA CYS A 39 -10.51 -14.76 0.25
C CYS A 39 -8.99 -14.89 0.42
N ASP A 40 -8.53 -15.74 1.32
CA ASP A 40 -7.11 -15.88 1.66
C ASP A 40 -6.45 -14.52 1.99
N ALA A 41 -7.17 -13.66 2.71
CA ALA A 41 -6.67 -12.39 3.22
C ALA A 41 -7.07 -12.18 4.68
N GLN A 42 -6.18 -11.58 5.45
CA GLN A 42 -6.50 -11.00 6.76
C GLN A 42 -7.14 -9.64 6.54
N CYS A 43 -8.34 -9.45 7.07
CA CYS A 43 -9.15 -8.26 6.88
C CYS A 43 -9.44 -7.55 8.20
N LEU A 44 -9.37 -6.22 8.17
CA LEU A 44 -9.83 -5.33 9.23
C LEU A 44 -10.95 -4.47 8.67
N HIS A 45 -12.09 -4.45 9.34
CA HIS A 45 -13.13 -3.46 9.11
C HIS A 45 -12.86 -2.25 10.01
N LEU A 46 -12.60 -1.11 9.42
CA LEU A 46 -12.21 0.11 10.11
C LEU A 46 -13.20 1.24 9.81
N ARG A 47 -13.29 2.20 10.74
CA ARG A 47 -13.94 3.50 10.48
C ARG A 47 -12.83 4.52 10.17
N LEU A 48 -12.69 4.88 8.89
CA LEU A 48 -11.70 5.85 8.38
C LEU A 48 -12.41 7.08 7.84
N ALA A 49 -12.05 8.27 8.30
CA ALA A 49 -12.68 9.54 7.87
C ALA A 49 -14.22 9.50 7.89
N GLY A 50 -14.81 8.85 8.89
CA GLY A 50 -16.26 8.69 9.01
C GLY A 50 -16.91 7.66 8.07
N LYS A 51 -16.12 6.98 7.24
CA LYS A 51 -16.59 5.95 6.28
C LYS A 51 -16.13 4.57 6.70
N ASP A 52 -16.88 3.56 6.31
CA ASP A 52 -16.51 2.16 6.50
C ASP A 52 -15.50 1.74 5.43
N ALA A 53 -14.41 1.13 5.85
CA ALA A 53 -13.35 0.66 4.97
C ALA A 53 -12.89 -0.73 5.41
N VAL A 54 -12.67 -1.61 4.42
CA VAL A 54 -11.99 -2.88 4.64
C VAL A 54 -10.52 -2.70 4.25
N VAL A 55 -9.62 -2.97 5.20
CA VAL A 55 -8.17 -3.04 4.97
C VAL A 55 -7.77 -4.50 4.98
N ALA A 56 -7.21 -4.97 3.86
CA ALA A 56 -6.90 -6.37 3.65
C ALA A 56 -5.40 -6.57 3.37
N LYS A 57 -4.85 -7.66 3.93
CA LYS A 57 -3.51 -8.18 3.65
C LYS A 57 -3.65 -9.59 3.06
N PRO A 58 -3.47 -9.79 1.73
CA PRO A 58 -3.43 -11.12 1.12
C PRO A 58 -2.42 -12.01 1.82
N GLN A 59 -2.76 -13.27 2.06
CA GLN A 59 -1.87 -14.26 2.71
C GLN A 59 -1.19 -15.17 1.69
N SER A 60 -1.34 -14.87 0.41
CA SER A 60 -0.56 -15.45 -0.70
C SER A 60 0.79 -14.74 -0.86
N TYR A 61 1.73 -15.36 -1.58
CA TYR A 61 2.95 -14.65 -1.99
C TYR A 61 2.64 -13.51 -2.97
N MET A 62 3.53 -12.51 -3.03
CA MET A 62 3.38 -11.29 -3.80
C MET A 62 2.88 -11.53 -5.23
N ASN A 63 3.48 -12.47 -5.95
CA ASN A 63 3.12 -12.79 -7.34
C ASN A 63 1.78 -13.54 -7.52
N LEU A 64 1.06 -13.81 -6.43
CA LEU A 64 -0.25 -14.45 -6.37
C LEU A 64 -1.29 -13.57 -5.68
N SER A 65 -1.05 -12.27 -5.58
CA SER A 65 -1.94 -11.32 -4.89
C SER A 65 -3.28 -11.11 -5.62
N GLY A 66 -3.33 -11.34 -6.91
CA GLY A 66 -4.51 -11.08 -7.74
C GLY A 66 -5.70 -11.96 -7.41
N GLY A 67 -5.47 -13.25 -7.10
CA GLY A 67 -6.54 -14.18 -6.72
C GLY A 67 -7.34 -13.71 -5.49
N PRO A 68 -6.68 -13.50 -4.34
CA PRO A 68 -7.32 -12.93 -3.16
C PRO A 68 -8.03 -11.60 -3.43
N VAL A 69 -7.41 -10.69 -4.19
CA VAL A 69 -7.99 -9.37 -4.50
C VAL A 69 -9.24 -9.50 -5.36
N ALA A 70 -9.22 -10.32 -6.41
CA ALA A 70 -10.38 -10.52 -7.27
C ALA A 70 -11.57 -11.13 -6.48
N CYS A 71 -11.29 -12.12 -5.63
CA CYS A 71 -12.28 -12.69 -4.74
C CYS A 71 -12.84 -11.66 -3.75
N LEU A 72 -12.01 -10.80 -3.14
CA LEU A 72 -12.47 -9.72 -2.26
C LEU A 72 -13.36 -8.73 -3.00
N MET A 73 -13.01 -8.36 -4.23
CA MET A 73 -13.84 -7.46 -5.04
C MET A 73 -15.22 -8.05 -5.28
N GLU A 74 -15.32 -9.33 -5.60
CA GLU A 74 -16.59 -10.03 -5.77
C GLU A 74 -17.40 -10.10 -4.46
N LYS A 75 -16.76 -10.60 -3.38
CA LYS A 75 -17.45 -10.85 -2.10
C LYS A 75 -17.88 -9.57 -1.38
N LEU A 76 -17.20 -8.45 -1.61
CA LEU A 76 -17.53 -7.15 -1.03
C LEU A 76 -18.38 -6.27 -1.97
N SER A 77 -19.03 -6.87 -3.00
CA SER A 77 -19.92 -6.18 -3.94
C SER A 77 -19.24 -5.03 -4.70
N GLN A 78 -18.08 -5.31 -5.27
CA GLN A 78 -17.30 -4.40 -6.13
C GLN A 78 -17.01 -3.03 -5.48
N PRO A 79 -16.35 -2.98 -4.32
CA PRO A 79 -16.01 -1.72 -3.67
C PRO A 79 -14.96 -0.97 -4.49
N LYS A 80 -14.81 0.33 -4.23
CA LYS A 80 -13.69 1.08 -4.82
C LYS A 80 -12.37 0.52 -4.28
N LEU A 81 -11.48 0.09 -5.19
CA LEU A 81 -10.21 -0.53 -4.86
C LEU A 81 -9.09 0.52 -4.74
N LEU A 82 -8.36 0.45 -3.63
CA LEU A 82 -7.08 1.12 -3.43
C LEU A 82 -6.04 0.07 -3.06
N VAL A 83 -4.93 0.02 -3.79
CA VAL A 83 -3.81 -0.89 -3.54
C VAL A 83 -2.60 -0.10 -3.06
N ALA A 84 -2.02 -0.49 -1.93
CA ALA A 84 -0.76 0.05 -1.43
C ALA A 84 0.39 -0.93 -1.71
N CYS A 85 1.49 -0.45 -2.29
CA CYS A 85 2.65 -1.24 -2.63
C CYS A 85 3.94 -0.41 -2.59
N ASP A 86 5.09 -1.09 -2.54
CA ASP A 86 6.41 -0.49 -2.72
C ASP A 86 6.64 -0.01 -4.15
N ASP A 87 7.58 0.91 -4.32
CA ASP A 87 8.05 1.40 -5.63
C ASP A 87 9.54 1.69 -5.59
N VAL A 88 10.31 0.90 -6.33
CA VAL A 88 11.76 1.04 -6.46
C VAL A 88 12.19 2.27 -7.28
N ASN A 89 11.29 2.87 -8.05
CA ASN A 89 11.55 4.06 -8.85
C ASN A 89 11.28 5.35 -8.06
N LEU A 90 10.84 5.24 -6.81
CA LEU A 90 10.62 6.38 -5.92
C LEU A 90 11.69 6.41 -4.82
N PRO A 91 12.26 7.57 -4.52
CA PRO A 91 13.14 7.72 -3.38
C PRO A 91 12.50 7.23 -2.08
N LEU A 92 13.31 6.66 -1.20
CA LEU A 92 12.86 6.31 0.15
C LEU A 92 12.32 7.56 0.88
N GLY A 93 11.25 7.40 1.63
CA GLY A 93 10.58 8.52 2.31
C GLY A 93 9.51 9.23 1.48
N THR A 94 9.35 8.88 0.19
CA THR A 94 8.37 9.51 -0.71
C THR A 94 7.16 8.61 -0.97
N VAL A 95 6.03 9.22 -1.32
CA VAL A 95 4.80 8.51 -1.63
C VAL A 95 4.13 9.14 -2.85
N ARG A 96 3.54 8.31 -3.70
CA ARG A 96 2.81 8.76 -4.88
C ARG A 96 1.45 8.09 -4.99
N LEU A 97 0.41 8.89 -5.19
CA LEU A 97 -0.94 8.41 -5.49
C LEU A 97 -1.15 8.38 -7.02
N ARG A 98 -1.72 7.29 -7.54
CA ARG A 98 -2.07 7.13 -8.96
C ARG A 98 -3.45 6.53 -9.11
N ALA A 99 -4.30 7.09 -9.98
CA ALA A 99 -5.65 6.58 -10.23
C ALA A 99 -5.63 5.29 -11.05
N ARG A 100 -4.64 5.15 -11.94
CA ARG A 100 -4.48 4.03 -12.88
C ARG A 100 -3.03 3.90 -13.32
N GLY A 101 -2.71 2.86 -14.09
CA GLY A 101 -1.41 2.67 -14.73
C GLY A 101 -0.95 1.22 -14.72
N SER A 102 0.14 0.95 -15.44
CA SER A 102 0.75 -0.38 -15.52
C SER A 102 1.34 -0.85 -14.19
N ALA A 103 1.71 -2.10 -14.12
CA ALA A 103 2.37 -2.69 -12.95
C ALA A 103 3.74 -2.07 -12.66
N GLY A 104 4.44 -1.49 -13.65
CA GLY A 104 5.77 -0.92 -13.47
C GLY A 104 6.81 -1.93 -12.96
N GLY A 105 6.70 -3.20 -13.37
CA GLY A 105 7.58 -4.29 -12.90
C GLY A 105 7.17 -4.93 -11.56
N HIS A 106 6.22 -4.35 -10.83
CA HIS A 106 5.78 -4.89 -9.54
C HIS A 106 4.91 -6.15 -9.72
N LYS A 107 5.40 -7.31 -9.26
CA LYS A 107 4.77 -8.62 -9.50
C LYS A 107 3.35 -8.72 -8.93
N GLY A 108 3.08 -8.15 -7.77
CA GLY A 108 1.75 -8.16 -7.16
C GLY A 108 0.74 -7.31 -7.93
N LEU A 109 1.14 -6.12 -8.39
CA LEU A 109 0.28 -5.28 -9.25
C LEU A 109 0.00 -5.97 -10.59
N LYS A 110 0.99 -6.64 -11.17
CA LYS A 110 0.84 -7.38 -12.42
C LYS A 110 -0.25 -8.46 -12.28
N ASP A 111 -0.17 -9.28 -11.24
CA ASP A 111 -1.13 -10.36 -11.01
C ASP A 111 -2.54 -9.81 -10.72
N ILE A 112 -2.66 -8.69 -9.97
CA ILE A 112 -3.94 -8.02 -9.74
C ILE A 112 -4.55 -7.53 -11.07
N ILE A 113 -3.77 -6.87 -11.93
CA ILE A 113 -4.23 -6.37 -13.23
C ILE A 113 -4.70 -7.53 -14.10
N GLU A 114 -3.94 -8.63 -14.15
CA GLU A 114 -4.29 -9.83 -14.92
C GLU A 114 -5.60 -10.48 -14.43
N LYS A 115 -5.80 -10.57 -13.12
CA LYS A 115 -6.99 -11.19 -12.53
C LYS A 115 -8.24 -10.31 -12.60
N LEU A 116 -8.09 -8.99 -12.49
CA LEU A 116 -9.19 -8.04 -12.61
C LEU A 116 -9.50 -7.67 -14.06
N GLY A 117 -8.57 -7.90 -15.00
CA GLY A 117 -8.68 -7.45 -16.39
C GLY A 117 -8.70 -5.94 -16.53
N SER A 118 -8.19 -5.19 -15.55
CA SER A 118 -8.25 -3.73 -15.51
C SER A 118 -7.07 -3.12 -14.76
N GLU A 119 -6.62 -1.96 -15.27
CA GLU A 119 -5.67 -1.08 -14.60
C GLU A 119 -6.36 0.07 -13.83
N GLU A 120 -7.67 0.15 -13.86
CA GLU A 120 -8.48 1.25 -13.32
C GLU A 120 -8.76 1.06 -11.82
N PHE A 121 -7.72 1.19 -10.98
CA PHE A 121 -7.82 1.24 -9.52
C PHE A 121 -6.74 2.14 -8.93
N LEU A 122 -7.06 2.73 -7.78
CA LEU A 122 -6.18 3.67 -7.10
C LEU A 122 -4.98 2.94 -6.48
N ARG A 123 -3.80 3.55 -6.57
CA ARG A 123 -2.55 3.03 -5.99
C ARG A 123 -1.88 4.06 -5.12
N VAL A 124 -1.49 3.65 -3.92
CA VAL A 124 -0.52 4.34 -3.07
C VAL A 124 0.81 3.64 -3.25
N ARG A 125 1.72 4.26 -3.98
CA ARG A 125 3.08 3.75 -4.24
C ARG A 125 4.03 4.38 -3.25
N ILE A 126 4.68 3.54 -2.45
CA ILE A 126 5.56 3.96 -1.34
C ILE A 126 7.00 3.71 -1.77
N GLY A 127 7.80 4.76 -1.84
CA GLY A 127 9.19 4.68 -2.26
C GLY A 127 10.01 3.82 -1.31
N CYS A 128 10.70 2.83 -1.85
CA CYS A 128 11.66 2.00 -1.11
C CYS A 128 13.11 2.25 -1.55
N GLY A 129 13.33 3.28 -2.39
CA GLY A 129 14.62 3.65 -2.93
C GLY A 129 14.99 2.90 -4.21
N PRO A 130 15.94 3.43 -5.00
CA PRO A 130 16.48 2.72 -6.13
C PRO A 130 17.27 1.50 -5.65
N PRO A 131 17.30 0.40 -6.46
CA PRO A 131 18.09 -0.77 -6.11
C PRO A 131 19.57 -0.43 -5.94
N THR A 132 20.15 -0.88 -4.83
CA THR A 132 21.57 -0.75 -4.52
C THR A 132 22.37 -1.99 -4.93
N ILE A 133 21.66 -3.05 -5.34
CA ILE A 133 22.22 -4.31 -5.84
C ILE A 133 21.59 -4.66 -7.19
N PRO A 134 22.28 -5.42 -8.08
CA PRO A 134 21.80 -5.73 -9.42
C PRO A 134 20.51 -6.56 -9.45
N ASP A 135 20.32 -7.48 -8.49
CA ASP A 135 19.12 -8.32 -8.42
C ASP A 135 17.99 -7.57 -7.72
N LEU A 136 17.01 -7.14 -8.52
CA LEU A 136 15.83 -6.44 -8.03
C LEU A 136 14.98 -7.30 -7.07
N ALA A 137 14.90 -8.61 -7.29
CA ALA A 137 14.12 -9.49 -6.43
C ALA A 137 14.79 -9.64 -5.06
N GLU A 138 16.10 -9.75 -5.02
CA GLU A 138 16.88 -9.75 -3.79
C GLU A 138 16.72 -8.41 -3.06
N PHE A 139 16.84 -7.28 -3.78
CA PHE A 139 16.69 -5.94 -3.20
C PHE A 139 15.34 -5.75 -2.49
N VAL A 140 14.23 -6.05 -3.17
CA VAL A 140 12.89 -5.84 -2.54
C VAL A 140 12.60 -6.81 -1.41
N LEU A 141 13.26 -7.97 -1.38
CA LEU A 141 13.17 -8.95 -0.30
C LEU A 141 14.19 -8.71 0.83
N SER A 142 15.09 -7.73 0.69
CA SER A 142 15.98 -7.34 1.77
C SER A 142 15.25 -6.50 2.81
N PRO A 143 15.63 -6.60 4.10
CA PRO A 143 15.14 -5.71 5.13
C PRO A 143 15.64 -4.28 4.90
N PHE A 144 14.97 -3.31 5.53
CA PHE A 144 15.52 -1.97 5.67
C PHE A 144 16.67 -1.98 6.68
N GLU A 145 17.70 -1.16 6.41
CA GLU A 145 18.78 -0.89 7.35
C GLU A 145 18.27 0.01 8.50
N GLU A 146 18.98 0.00 9.63
CA GLU A 146 18.56 0.75 10.83
C GLU A 146 18.41 2.26 10.54
N GLU A 147 19.31 2.81 9.74
CA GLU A 147 19.34 4.22 9.34
C GLU A 147 18.21 4.61 8.39
N GLU A 148 17.59 3.66 7.71
CA GLU A 148 16.49 3.89 6.77
C GLU A 148 15.13 4.02 7.48
N TRP A 149 14.97 3.44 8.67
CA TRP A 149 13.68 3.39 9.38
C TRP A 149 13.04 4.76 9.66
N PRO A 150 13.76 5.84 9.93
CA PRO A 150 13.15 7.18 10.06
C PRO A 150 12.41 7.60 8.79
N LEU A 151 13.00 7.36 7.61
CA LEU A 151 12.39 7.66 6.30
C LEU A 151 11.23 6.70 5.98
N VAL A 152 11.34 5.42 6.35
CA VAL A 152 10.25 4.45 6.22
C VAL A 152 9.05 4.89 7.05
N ARG A 153 9.26 5.28 8.31
CA ARG A 153 8.17 5.78 9.17
C ARG A 153 7.51 7.03 8.58
N GLN A 154 8.31 7.98 8.08
CA GLN A 154 7.80 9.17 7.39
C GLN A 154 6.95 8.80 6.17
N ALA A 155 7.42 7.90 5.31
CA ALA A 155 6.67 7.43 4.14
C ALA A 155 5.34 6.78 4.52
N LEU A 156 5.33 5.96 5.59
CA LEU A 156 4.11 5.33 6.08
C LEU A 156 3.11 6.35 6.65
N GLU A 157 3.58 7.42 7.30
CA GLU A 157 2.73 8.53 7.74
C GLU A 157 2.09 9.26 6.57
N LEU A 158 2.90 9.64 5.58
CA LEU A 158 2.41 10.26 4.36
C LEU A 158 1.41 9.37 3.62
N ALA A 159 1.70 8.08 3.49
CA ALA A 159 0.82 7.12 2.83
C ALA A 159 -0.52 6.98 3.58
N ARG A 160 -0.49 6.93 4.93
CA ARG A 160 -1.68 6.92 5.77
C ARG A 160 -2.53 8.17 5.54
N ASP A 161 -1.92 9.37 5.55
CA ASP A 161 -2.63 10.64 5.34
C ASP A 161 -3.27 10.71 3.95
N LEU A 162 -2.57 10.23 2.92
CA LEU A 162 -3.11 10.13 1.57
C LEU A 162 -4.29 9.16 1.47
N VAL A 163 -4.24 8.01 2.14
CA VAL A 163 -5.37 7.08 2.20
C VAL A 163 -6.59 7.72 2.88
N VAL A 164 -6.38 8.36 4.03
CA VAL A 164 -7.46 9.03 4.77
C VAL A 164 -8.07 10.16 3.95
N LYS A 165 -7.25 10.99 3.32
CA LYS A 165 -7.68 12.08 2.45
C LYS A 165 -8.45 11.57 1.24
N ALA A 166 -7.95 10.54 0.56
CA ALA A 166 -8.61 9.92 -0.59
C ALA A 166 -9.99 9.36 -0.22
N LEU A 167 -10.13 8.79 0.98
CA LEU A 167 -11.42 8.33 1.49
C LEU A 167 -12.36 9.49 1.86
N ALA A 168 -11.83 10.57 2.47
CA ALA A 168 -12.62 11.73 2.87
C ALA A 168 -13.20 12.48 1.65
N GLU A 169 -12.35 12.80 0.69
CA GLU A 169 -12.69 13.64 -0.48
C GLU A 169 -13.28 12.84 -1.65
N GLY A 170 -13.20 11.51 -1.60
CA GLY A 170 -13.51 10.61 -2.72
C GLY A 170 -12.26 10.29 -3.54
N LEU A 171 -12.15 9.02 -3.93
CA LEU A 171 -10.93 8.48 -4.59
C LEU A 171 -10.58 9.18 -5.92
N GLU A 172 -11.56 9.71 -6.62
CA GLU A 172 -11.39 10.42 -7.88
C GLU A 172 -10.81 11.84 -7.69
N SER A 173 -11.28 12.54 -6.67
CA SER A 173 -10.85 13.92 -6.37
C SER A 173 -9.44 13.98 -5.76
N ALA A 174 -9.02 12.94 -5.06
CA ALA A 174 -7.71 12.86 -4.43
C ALA A 174 -6.56 12.81 -5.46
N THR A 175 -6.81 12.18 -6.61
CA THR A 175 -5.77 11.98 -7.64
C THR A 175 -5.37 13.28 -8.32
N LEU A 176 -6.29 14.21 -8.49
CA LEU A 176 -6.05 15.49 -9.19
C LEU A 176 -5.21 16.48 -8.37
N ARG A 177 -5.02 16.26 -7.05
CA ARG A 177 -4.35 17.19 -6.13
C ARG A 177 -3.04 16.69 -5.55
N VAL A 178 -2.68 15.44 -5.74
CA VAL A 178 -1.55 14.78 -5.06
C VAL A 178 -0.26 14.76 -5.88
N GLU A 179 -0.30 15.19 -7.13
CA GLU A 179 0.94 15.34 -7.93
C GLU A 179 1.92 16.37 -7.32
N ASP A 180 1.44 17.24 -6.41
CA ASP A 180 2.19 18.33 -5.75
C ASP A 180 2.26 18.23 -4.22
N TYR A 181 1.93 17.06 -3.61
CA TYR A 181 2.03 16.96 -2.15
C TYR A 181 3.50 16.87 -1.72
N GLN A 182 4.05 18.01 -1.34
CA GLN A 182 5.26 18.10 -0.53
C GLN A 182 4.85 18.08 0.95
N PRO A 183 5.51 17.27 1.80
CA PRO A 183 5.26 17.33 3.24
C PRO A 183 5.53 18.75 3.72
N PRO A 184 4.76 19.26 4.71
CA PRO A 184 5.08 20.52 5.33
C PRO A 184 6.53 20.45 5.81
N ASN A 185 7.34 21.44 5.39
CA ASN A 185 8.71 21.61 5.86
C ASN A 185 8.66 21.68 7.39
N HIS A 186 9.00 20.62 8.07
CA HIS A 186 9.38 20.71 9.47
C HIS A 186 10.69 21.51 9.50
N GLY A 187 10.54 22.82 9.64
CA GLY A 187 11.64 23.74 9.77
C GLY A 187 12.64 23.18 10.76
N LYS A 188 13.91 23.11 10.34
CA LYS A 188 15.03 22.95 11.24
C LYS A 188 14.89 24.09 12.27
N GLY A 189 14.35 23.76 13.45
CA GLY A 189 14.44 24.63 14.60
C GLY A 189 15.92 24.82 14.88
N GLY A 190 16.34 26.08 14.82
CA GLY A 190 17.66 26.53 15.20
C GLY A 190 17.92 26.37 16.71
#